data_ffd9d126dc69974bc761a6d0885272b0
#
_entry.id   ffd9d126dc69974bc761a6d0885272b0
#
_cell.length_a   1.000
_cell.length_b   1.000
_cell.length_c   1.000
_cell.angle_alpha   90.00
_cell.angle_beta   90.00
_cell.angle_gamma   90.00
#
_symmetry.space_group_name_H-M   'P 1'
#
loop_
_entity.id
_entity.type
_entity.pdbx_description
1 polymer ?
#
loop_
_entity_poly.entity_id
_entity_poly.type
_entity_poly.pdbx_seq_one_letter_code
_entity_poly.pdbx_strand_id
1 'polypeptide(L)'
;MIYFVPVLRLEEITPDNLSAAVNIKVRPEQEGFVAPVVASLAEAYASRLTAWPRLVCDHGRAVAFIMGNFDPDNEFEAFRCGIWRLNVAAEEQGKGYGRFAVLAFCDEAQRRGSRRVTVLWEQGEGGPEAFYLRLGFKPTGEVLFGETVGELLL
;
A
#
# COMPACT_ATOMS: atom_id res chain seq x y z
N MET A 1 -31.44 12.96 -13.26
CA MET A 1 -30.57 12.92 -12.07
C MET A 1 -29.30 12.16 -12.42
N ILE A 2 -28.16 12.84 -12.25
CA ILE A 2 -26.85 12.20 -12.50
C ILE A 2 -26.38 11.63 -11.18
N TYR A 3 -26.28 10.30 -11.09
CA TYR A 3 -25.69 9.64 -9.94
C TYR A 3 -24.17 9.67 -10.08
N PHE A 4 -23.51 10.28 -9.11
CA PHE A 4 -22.06 10.28 -9.05
C PHE A 4 -21.60 8.93 -8.48
N VAL A 5 -21.15 8.04 -9.36
CA VAL A 5 -20.51 6.78 -8.92
C VAL A 5 -19.04 7.09 -8.74
N PRO A 6 -18.45 6.84 -7.54
CA PRO A 6 -17.01 7.00 -7.38
C PRO A 6 -16.27 6.16 -8.40
N VAL A 7 -15.40 6.81 -9.18
CA VAL A 7 -14.60 6.16 -10.22
C VAL A 7 -13.57 5.23 -9.60
N LEU A 8 -12.92 5.70 -8.52
CA LEU A 8 -11.92 4.94 -7.77
C LEU A 8 -12.47 4.54 -6.43
N ARG A 9 -12.21 3.29 -6.04
CA ARG A 9 -12.57 2.80 -4.71
C ARG A 9 -11.64 1.70 -4.27
N LEU A 10 -11.58 1.50 -2.95
CA LEU A 10 -10.95 0.33 -2.36
C LEU A 10 -11.99 -0.77 -2.17
N GLU A 11 -11.58 -1.98 -2.42
CA GLU A 11 -12.38 -3.18 -2.17
C GLU A 11 -11.61 -4.14 -1.27
N GLU A 12 -12.33 -4.83 -0.40
CA GLU A 12 -11.77 -5.95 0.32
C GLU A 12 -11.48 -7.09 -0.67
N ILE A 13 -10.52 -7.93 -0.33
CA ILE A 13 -10.22 -9.12 -1.13
C ILE A 13 -11.31 -10.16 -0.86
N THR A 14 -11.95 -10.62 -1.91
CA THR A 14 -13.06 -11.58 -1.87
C THR A 14 -12.81 -12.72 -2.85
N PRO A 15 -13.55 -13.83 -2.77
CA PRO A 15 -13.46 -14.88 -3.78
C PRO A 15 -13.70 -14.38 -5.21
N ASP A 16 -14.51 -13.33 -5.36
CA ASP A 16 -14.86 -12.80 -6.68
C ASP A 16 -13.74 -11.97 -7.32
N ASN A 17 -12.90 -11.30 -6.53
CA ASN A 17 -11.83 -10.44 -7.04
C ASN A 17 -10.42 -10.97 -6.79
N LEU A 18 -10.27 -12.11 -6.12
CA LEU A 18 -8.96 -12.69 -5.79
C LEU A 18 -8.09 -12.88 -7.03
N SER A 19 -8.65 -13.46 -8.08
CA SER A 19 -7.91 -13.70 -9.33
C SER A 19 -7.39 -12.40 -9.93
N ALA A 20 -8.23 -11.37 -9.97
CA ALA A 20 -7.82 -10.05 -10.46
C ALA A 20 -6.70 -9.45 -9.60
N ALA A 21 -6.78 -9.61 -8.28
CA ALA A 21 -5.76 -9.10 -7.35
C ALA A 21 -4.41 -9.76 -7.60
N VAL A 22 -4.35 -11.10 -7.69
CA VAL A 22 -3.09 -11.81 -7.87
C VAL A 22 -2.48 -11.61 -9.27
N ASN A 23 -3.28 -11.16 -10.23
CA ASN A 23 -2.80 -10.84 -11.57
C ASN A 23 -2.20 -9.43 -11.70
N ILE A 24 -2.26 -8.61 -10.66
CA ILE A 24 -1.58 -7.32 -10.65
C ILE A 24 -0.07 -7.56 -10.60
N LYS A 25 0.63 -7.10 -11.64
CA LYS A 25 2.08 -7.24 -11.77
C LYS A 25 2.70 -5.87 -11.95
N VAL A 26 3.70 -5.56 -11.15
CA VAL A 26 4.51 -4.36 -11.35
C VAL A 26 5.42 -4.54 -12.56
N ARG A 27 6.12 -3.48 -12.97
CA ARG A 27 7.12 -3.59 -14.05
C ARG A 27 8.23 -4.56 -13.65
N PRO A 28 8.84 -5.31 -14.61
CA PRO A 28 9.89 -6.27 -14.28
C PRO A 28 11.04 -5.69 -13.45
N GLU A 29 11.46 -4.46 -13.74
CA GLU A 29 12.53 -3.78 -13.01
C GLU A 29 12.13 -3.39 -11.57
N GLN A 30 10.86 -3.46 -11.24
CA GLN A 30 10.33 -3.13 -9.89
C GLN A 30 10.13 -4.38 -9.03
N GLU A 31 10.22 -5.57 -9.60
CA GLU A 31 9.94 -6.82 -8.87
C GLU A 31 10.87 -7.03 -7.67
N GLY A 32 12.08 -6.48 -7.71
CA GLY A 32 13.01 -6.54 -6.58
C GLY A 32 12.64 -5.63 -5.42
N PHE A 33 11.72 -4.69 -5.60
CA PHE A 33 11.36 -3.69 -4.58
C PHE A 33 10.06 -4.01 -3.83
N VAL A 34 9.25 -4.92 -4.34
CA VAL A 34 7.96 -5.28 -3.71
C VAL A 34 7.63 -6.74 -3.98
N ALA A 35 7.09 -7.41 -2.95
CA ALA A 35 6.65 -8.81 -3.08
C ALA A 35 5.43 -8.91 -4.01
N PRO A 36 5.25 -10.03 -4.71
CA PRO A 36 4.05 -10.24 -5.50
C PRO A 36 2.80 -10.30 -4.61
N VAL A 37 1.65 -9.93 -5.17
CA VAL A 37 0.40 -9.85 -4.42
C VAL A 37 0.05 -11.17 -3.73
N VAL A 38 0.28 -12.30 -4.39
CA VAL A 38 -0.04 -13.61 -3.79
C VAL A 38 0.76 -13.86 -2.50
N ALA A 39 2.03 -13.46 -2.45
CA ALA A 39 2.84 -13.58 -1.23
C ALA A 39 2.30 -12.67 -0.13
N SER A 40 1.92 -11.44 -0.47
CA SER A 40 1.33 -10.50 0.49
C SER A 40 0.01 -11.01 1.06
N LEU A 41 -0.82 -11.64 0.24
CA LEU A 41 -2.08 -12.24 0.72
C LEU A 41 -1.84 -13.45 1.63
N ALA A 42 -0.80 -14.23 1.38
CA ALA A 42 -0.42 -15.32 2.27
C ALA A 42 0.03 -14.78 3.64
N GLU A 43 0.83 -13.70 3.65
CA GLU A 43 1.23 -13.02 4.88
C GLU A 43 0.03 -12.41 5.61
N ALA A 44 -0.91 -11.82 4.87
CA ALA A 44 -2.14 -11.28 5.44
C ALA A 44 -2.98 -12.36 6.11
N TYR A 45 -3.06 -13.53 5.51
CA TYR A 45 -3.76 -14.67 6.10
C TYR A 45 -3.13 -15.08 7.45
N ALA A 46 -1.80 -15.10 7.51
CA ALA A 46 -1.08 -15.43 8.74
C ALA A 46 -1.17 -14.33 9.80
N SER A 47 -1.45 -13.10 9.41
CA SER A 47 -1.56 -11.93 10.30
C SER A 47 -2.93 -11.26 10.20
N ARG A 48 -3.99 -12.07 10.22
CA ARG A 48 -5.37 -11.62 9.95
C ARG A 48 -5.86 -10.48 10.82
N LEU A 49 -5.39 -10.42 12.05
CA LEU A 49 -5.86 -9.42 13.02
C LEU A 49 -5.24 -8.03 12.77
N THR A 50 -4.12 -7.96 12.07
CA THR A 50 -3.35 -6.72 11.89
C THR A 50 -3.21 -6.30 10.44
N ALA A 51 -3.17 -7.25 9.50
CA ALA A 51 -3.03 -6.93 8.08
C ALA A 51 -4.32 -6.35 7.50
N TRP A 52 -4.15 -5.38 6.59
CA TRP A 52 -5.27 -4.68 5.95
C TRP A 52 -5.04 -4.64 4.43
N PRO A 53 -5.30 -5.75 3.73
CA PRO A 53 -5.17 -5.80 2.27
C PRO A 53 -6.38 -5.19 1.58
N ARG A 54 -6.15 -4.40 0.52
CA ARG A 54 -7.21 -3.78 -0.28
C ARG A 54 -6.84 -3.74 -1.74
N LEU A 55 -7.83 -3.87 -2.58
CA LEU A 55 -7.71 -3.75 -4.02
C LEU A 55 -8.21 -2.38 -4.45
N VAL A 56 -7.43 -1.69 -5.29
CA VAL A 56 -7.87 -0.43 -5.90
C VAL A 56 -8.54 -0.76 -7.22
N CYS A 57 -9.77 -0.30 -7.38
CA CYS A 57 -10.56 -0.52 -8.59
C CYS A 57 -10.96 0.81 -9.23
N ASP A 58 -10.84 0.87 -10.55
CA ASP A 58 -11.26 1.97 -11.38
C ASP A 58 -12.38 1.45 -12.30
N HIS A 59 -13.62 1.92 -12.11
CA HIS A 59 -14.80 1.41 -12.81
C HIS A 59 -14.90 -0.13 -12.74
N GLY A 60 -14.59 -0.70 -11.58
CA GLY A 60 -14.64 -2.16 -11.37
C GLY A 60 -13.43 -2.92 -11.90
N ARG A 61 -12.45 -2.24 -12.49
CA ARG A 61 -11.22 -2.85 -13.01
C ARG A 61 -10.11 -2.74 -11.96
N ALA A 62 -9.51 -3.86 -11.60
CA ALA A 62 -8.42 -3.90 -10.63
C ALA A 62 -7.15 -3.25 -11.22
N VAL A 63 -6.61 -2.23 -10.57
CA VAL A 63 -5.47 -1.46 -11.07
C VAL A 63 -4.29 -1.42 -10.10
N ALA A 64 -4.52 -1.64 -8.81
CA ALA A 64 -3.48 -1.62 -7.80
C ALA A 64 -3.90 -2.42 -6.57
N PHE A 65 -2.90 -2.78 -5.77
CA PHE A 65 -3.09 -3.47 -4.50
C PHE A 65 -2.30 -2.72 -3.42
N ILE A 66 -2.91 -2.52 -2.27
CA ILE A 66 -2.24 -1.98 -1.10
C ILE A 66 -2.50 -2.87 0.10
N MET A 67 -1.47 -3.09 0.91
CA MET A 67 -1.62 -3.76 2.19
C MET A 67 -0.98 -2.92 3.28
N GLY A 68 -1.81 -2.52 4.22
CA GLY A 68 -1.35 -1.85 5.42
C GLY A 68 -1.28 -2.79 6.60
N ASN A 69 -0.73 -2.29 7.68
CA ASN A 69 -0.64 -2.98 8.95
C ASN A 69 -1.11 -2.06 10.08
N PHE A 70 -2.02 -2.55 10.90
CA PHE A 70 -2.50 -1.88 12.10
C PHE A 70 -2.24 -2.80 13.28
N ASP A 71 -1.09 -2.63 13.91
CA ASP A 71 -0.60 -3.46 15.01
C ASP A 71 -0.06 -2.58 16.14
N PRO A 72 -0.96 -1.98 16.94
CA PRO A 72 -0.57 -1.01 17.96
C PRO A 72 0.37 -1.57 19.03
N ASP A 73 0.41 -2.87 19.20
CA ASP A 73 1.24 -3.53 20.21
C ASP A 73 2.57 -4.06 19.63
N ASN A 74 2.86 -3.77 18.35
CA ASN A 74 4.11 -4.19 17.74
C ASN A 74 5.31 -3.57 18.48
N GLU A 75 6.34 -4.37 18.73
CA GLU A 75 7.55 -3.89 19.39
C GLU A 75 8.29 -2.81 18.59
N PHE A 76 8.21 -2.86 17.26
CA PHE A 76 8.76 -1.82 16.39
C PHE A 76 7.68 -0.77 16.13
N GLU A 77 7.91 0.45 16.56
CA GLU A 77 6.97 1.55 16.34
C GLU A 77 6.64 1.74 14.86
N ALA A 78 7.62 1.53 13.98
CA ALA A 78 7.45 1.68 12.54
C ALA A 78 6.45 0.68 11.94
N PHE A 79 6.11 -0.39 12.65
CA PHE A 79 5.14 -1.39 12.17
C PHE A 79 3.76 -1.27 12.80
N ARG A 80 3.55 -0.26 13.66
CA ARG A 80 2.26 -0.10 14.36
C ARG A 80 1.14 0.44 13.49
N CYS A 81 1.48 1.30 12.54
CA CYS A 81 0.53 1.82 11.55
C CYS A 81 1.32 2.21 10.31
N GLY A 82 1.34 1.34 9.33
CA GLY A 82 2.19 1.57 8.16
C GLY A 82 1.71 0.84 6.92
N ILE A 83 2.24 1.28 5.80
CA ILE A 83 2.05 0.65 4.50
C ILE A 83 3.07 -0.48 4.39
N TRP A 84 2.58 -1.68 4.23
CA TRP A 84 3.40 -2.88 4.11
C TRP A 84 3.73 -3.20 2.65
N ARG A 85 2.74 -3.06 1.76
CA ARG A 85 2.90 -3.35 0.32
C ARG A 85 2.09 -2.37 -0.51
N LEU A 86 2.65 -1.98 -1.65
CA LEU A 86 1.93 -1.22 -2.67
C LEU A 86 2.36 -1.71 -4.04
N ASN A 87 1.45 -2.30 -4.78
CA ASN A 87 1.67 -2.82 -6.13
C ASN A 87 0.73 -2.09 -7.09
N VAL A 88 1.28 -1.35 -8.04
CA VAL A 88 0.49 -0.74 -9.11
C VAL A 88 0.79 -1.53 -10.39
N ALA A 89 -0.27 -1.97 -11.07
CA ALA A 89 -0.12 -2.72 -12.32
C ALA A 89 0.75 -1.93 -13.31
N ALA A 90 1.66 -2.62 -13.99
CA ALA A 90 2.67 -1.98 -14.86
C ALA A 90 2.04 -1.01 -15.87
N GLU A 91 0.96 -1.44 -16.53
CA GLU A 91 0.25 -0.66 -17.55
C GLU A 91 -0.60 0.47 -16.98
N GLU A 92 -0.78 0.50 -15.65
CA GLU A 92 -1.61 1.48 -14.97
C GLU A 92 -0.80 2.53 -14.19
N GLN A 93 0.52 2.47 -14.24
CA GLN A 93 1.37 3.42 -13.53
C GLN A 93 1.34 4.80 -14.17
N GLY A 94 1.57 5.82 -13.37
CA GLY A 94 1.54 7.21 -13.83
C GLY A 94 0.14 7.82 -13.93
N LYS A 95 -0.89 7.13 -13.47
CA LYS A 95 -2.29 7.56 -13.55
C LYS A 95 -2.88 8.02 -12.21
N GLY A 96 -2.07 8.02 -11.14
CA GLY A 96 -2.50 8.46 -9.82
C GLY A 96 -3.08 7.36 -8.92
N TYR A 97 -3.06 6.12 -9.32
CA TYR A 97 -3.63 5.03 -8.51
C TYR A 97 -2.84 4.75 -7.24
N GLY A 98 -1.52 4.81 -7.31
CA GLY A 98 -0.67 4.66 -6.12
C GLY A 98 -0.92 5.76 -5.11
N ARG A 99 -1.03 7.00 -5.57
CA ARG A 99 -1.38 8.15 -4.72
C ARG A 99 -2.74 7.94 -4.06
N PHE A 100 -3.74 7.54 -4.84
CA PHE A 100 -5.08 7.26 -4.31
C PHE A 100 -5.02 6.20 -3.20
N ALA A 101 -4.31 5.10 -3.44
CA ALA A 101 -4.19 4.01 -2.47
C ALA A 101 -3.57 4.47 -1.16
N VAL A 102 -2.47 5.23 -1.23
CA VAL A 102 -1.78 5.74 -0.04
C VAL A 102 -2.67 6.71 0.74
N LEU A 103 -3.34 7.65 0.05
CA LEU A 103 -4.24 8.60 0.71
C LEU A 103 -5.43 7.89 1.35
N ALA A 104 -5.98 6.87 0.72
CA ALA A 104 -7.07 6.07 1.28
C ALA A 104 -6.61 5.31 2.52
N PHE A 105 -5.38 4.78 2.54
CA PHE A 105 -4.81 4.18 3.73
C PHE A 105 -4.64 5.21 4.85
N CYS A 106 -4.15 6.41 4.53
CA CYS A 106 -4.02 7.49 5.51
C CYS A 106 -5.37 7.88 6.11
N ASP A 107 -6.43 7.93 5.31
CA ASP A 107 -7.79 8.19 5.80
C ASP A 107 -8.23 7.11 6.79
N GLU A 108 -7.98 5.84 6.49
CA GLU A 108 -8.31 4.75 7.40
C GLU A 108 -7.50 4.83 8.69
N ALA A 109 -6.21 5.12 8.59
CA ALA A 109 -5.34 5.31 9.75
C ALA A 109 -5.87 6.42 10.65
N GLN A 110 -6.29 7.53 10.05
CA GLN A 110 -6.84 8.67 10.78
C GLN A 110 -8.16 8.32 11.47
N ARG A 111 -9.05 7.58 10.80
CA ARG A 111 -10.28 7.08 11.41
C ARG A 111 -10.02 6.17 12.61
N ARG A 112 -8.89 5.46 12.62
CA ARG A 112 -8.47 4.61 13.75
C ARG A 112 -7.73 5.37 14.84
N GLY A 113 -7.57 6.68 14.70
CA GLY A 113 -6.92 7.54 15.68
C GLY A 113 -5.40 7.64 15.53
N SER A 114 -4.83 7.12 14.47
CA SER A 114 -3.40 7.27 14.21
C SER A 114 -3.07 8.69 13.78
N ARG A 115 -1.91 9.18 14.23
CA ARG A 115 -1.39 10.49 13.85
C ARG A 115 -0.19 10.39 12.92
N ARG A 116 0.22 9.18 12.58
CA ARG A 116 1.43 8.90 11.83
C ARG A 116 1.22 7.65 10.99
N VAL A 117 1.65 7.71 9.75
CA VAL A 117 1.73 6.54 8.87
C VAL A 117 3.19 6.35 8.48
N THR A 118 3.69 5.13 8.55
CA THR A 118 5.03 4.78 8.13
C THR A 118 5.03 3.95 6.86
N VAL A 119 6.17 3.93 6.20
CA VAL A 119 6.46 3.03 5.09
C VAL A 119 7.95 2.73 5.13
N LEU A 120 8.34 1.51 4.77
CA LEU A 120 9.73 1.16 4.57
C LEU A 120 9.97 0.99 3.09
N TRP A 121 11.13 1.49 2.62
CA TRP A 121 11.54 1.24 1.24
C TRP A 121 13.02 0.92 1.14
N GLU A 122 13.33 0.07 0.19
CA GLU A 122 14.70 -0.21 -0.19
C GLU A 122 15.19 0.91 -1.11
N GLN A 123 16.36 1.45 -0.83
CA GLN A 123 16.97 2.45 -1.69
C GLN A 123 17.54 1.79 -2.93
N GLY A 124 17.50 2.51 -4.04
CA GLY A 124 18.04 2.02 -5.28
C GLY A 124 17.46 2.73 -6.48
N GLU A 125 18.17 2.69 -7.58
CA GLU A 125 17.69 3.26 -8.84
C GLU A 125 16.43 2.53 -9.28
N GLY A 126 15.40 3.30 -9.65
CA GLY A 126 14.09 2.75 -10.04
C GLY A 126 13.21 2.32 -8.88
N GLY A 127 13.65 2.53 -7.63
CA GLY A 127 12.88 2.19 -6.45
C GLY A 127 11.80 3.21 -6.11
N PRO A 128 11.05 2.97 -5.04
CA PRO A 128 9.86 3.76 -4.73
C PRO A 128 10.12 5.06 -3.95
N GLU A 129 11.35 5.38 -3.60
CA GLU A 129 11.67 6.53 -2.73
C GLU A 129 11.07 7.84 -3.26
N ALA A 130 11.30 8.16 -4.54
CA ALA A 130 10.80 9.41 -5.12
C ALA A 130 9.28 9.52 -5.04
N PHE A 131 8.58 8.41 -5.19
CA PHE A 131 7.11 8.36 -5.08
C PHE A 131 6.66 8.77 -3.68
N TYR A 132 7.24 8.18 -2.64
CA TYR A 132 6.86 8.49 -1.26
C TYR A 132 7.28 9.89 -0.83
N LEU A 133 8.46 10.36 -1.26
CA LEU A 133 8.89 11.73 -0.98
C LEU A 133 7.92 12.76 -1.58
N ARG A 134 7.44 12.52 -2.81
CA ARG A 134 6.46 13.42 -3.45
C ARG A 134 5.12 13.46 -2.72
N LEU A 135 4.75 12.38 -2.04
CA LEU A 135 3.52 12.34 -1.23
C LEU A 135 3.68 13.04 0.13
N GLY A 136 4.89 13.44 0.49
CA GLY A 136 5.15 14.14 1.74
C GLY A 136 5.76 13.26 2.83
N PHE A 137 6.04 11.98 2.56
CA PHE A 137 6.78 11.15 3.50
C PHE A 137 8.19 11.68 3.65
N LYS A 138 8.70 11.62 4.87
CA LYS A 138 10.07 12.05 5.20
C LYS A 138 10.81 10.90 5.85
N PRO A 139 12.07 10.64 5.47
CA PRO A 139 12.90 9.68 6.19
C PRO A 139 13.04 10.09 7.66
N THR A 140 12.91 9.11 8.55
CA THR A 140 13.03 9.35 10.00
C THR A 140 14.48 9.32 10.49
N GLY A 141 15.39 8.82 9.68
CA GLY A 141 16.76 8.49 10.07
C GLY A 141 16.92 7.04 10.52
N GLU A 142 15.82 6.34 10.76
CA GLU A 142 15.84 4.92 11.14
C GLU A 142 15.97 4.04 9.90
N VAL A 143 16.75 2.97 10.03
CA VAL A 143 16.86 1.91 9.03
C VAL A 143 16.51 0.61 9.72
N LEU A 144 15.55 -0.11 9.18
CA LEU A 144 15.10 -1.41 9.68
C LEU A 144 15.22 -2.46 8.57
N PHE A 145 15.86 -3.56 8.88
CA PHE A 145 16.02 -4.68 7.92
C PHE A 145 16.61 -4.24 6.58
N GLY A 146 17.53 -3.24 6.61
CA GLY A 146 18.16 -2.70 5.40
C GLY A 146 17.32 -1.69 4.65
N GLU A 147 16.13 -1.34 5.14
CA GLU A 147 15.23 -0.41 4.48
C GLU A 147 15.13 0.93 5.23
N THR A 148 14.98 2.00 4.47
CA THR A 148 14.74 3.34 5.01
C THR A 148 13.32 3.40 5.57
N VAL A 149 13.17 3.92 6.77
CA VAL A 149 11.85 4.20 7.36
C VAL A 149 11.45 5.62 7.02
N GLY A 150 10.32 5.75 6.34
CA GLY A 150 9.69 7.05 6.08
C GLY A 150 8.42 7.21 6.88
N GLU A 151 8.05 8.46 7.17
CA GLU A 151 6.82 8.76 7.88
C GLU A 151 6.06 9.92 7.26
N LEU A 152 4.76 9.88 7.41
CA LEU A 152 3.85 10.97 7.09
C LEU A 152 3.02 11.27 8.34
N LEU A 153 3.06 12.53 8.79
CA LEU A 153 2.23 12.98 9.91
C LEU A 153 0.83 13.37 9.37
N LEU A 154 -0.19 12.88 10.03
CA LEU A 154 -1.59 13.07 9.64
C LEU A 154 -2.21 14.30 10.29
#